data_0ac57a844b91efba0934f890b91c2a42
#
_entry.id   0ac57a844b91efba0934f890b91c2a42
#
_cell.length_a   1.000
_cell.length_b   1.000
_cell.length_c   1.000
_cell.angle_alpha   90.00
_cell.angle_beta   90.00
_cell.angle_gamma   90.00
#
_symmetry.space_group_name_H-M   'P 1'
#
loop_
_entity.id
_entity.type
_entity.pdbx_description
1 polymer ?
#
loop_
_entity_poly.entity_id
_entity_poly.type
_entity_poly.pdbx_seq_one_letter_code
_entity_poly.pdbx_strand_id
1 'polypeptide(L)'
;MFICLSVYLKYDFQAASATVVMNRTSAYALILLFTLLFIMLFGGSSLLAAYRHPAPALVLTSHVPLIPATALLYLSLPLFLVYAACQLNVAAQWRFLLLLTGELVIASIAFQLYPVHVHFMQPENPQGAWQTLLHIAHTIGMSHNYLPSLHCAFATTAAAMLHRTIAPPRRAVVWLYAAAINISTLTIHAHHLLDLVTGNVLVWLLWLPIRQLARTTLPRYQAHLLWLDNQIQFAHRHPRYALISLILYSQYPLHRQRSKLMIAGYCFLQAYDDIMDGDRALKGSLKTAGCNEVKTNGLMNGAVPPAITPPQYAAQIIQQWQDYAPTAVAEAQRQPENERSEFRRSQNGYSEFWRSQNELSDLPALAWLFNQQLALLPNYAEAHAEVAQLLRLMQADAIRAATRQLYPQAQLQQHMNQTFISSLNLLFCAQQCATRAEHIPELVHALAWCSTTRDWDDDLAVGIINIPAEIWHAAQLAPDARDGRVMSQNPIIAAWLAQQKQHAEQDLRELFFRLPQIKRQDPAAARIIRLFARSVRRFAEGRYVRRFG
;
A
#
# COMPACT_ATOMS: atom_id res chain seq x y z
N MET A 1 10.62 -20.29 -8.76
CA MET A 1 9.57 -19.55 -8.04
C MET A 1 9.49 -18.07 -8.44
N PHE A 2 10.58 -17.32 -8.54
CA PHE A 2 10.60 -15.92 -8.99
C PHE A 2 10.23 -15.68 -10.47
N ILE A 3 10.50 -16.63 -11.36
CA ILE A 3 10.21 -16.50 -12.81
C ILE A 3 8.71 -16.61 -13.11
N CYS A 4 7.95 -17.42 -12.37
CA CYS A 4 6.48 -17.49 -12.52
C CYS A 4 5.78 -16.20 -12.04
N LEU A 5 6.34 -15.48 -11.06
CA LEU A 5 5.79 -14.23 -10.57
C LEU A 5 5.91 -13.10 -11.63
N SER A 6 7.01 -13.07 -12.41
CA SER A 6 7.26 -12.03 -13.40
C SER A 6 6.41 -12.18 -14.68
N VAL A 7 6.03 -13.40 -15.04
CA VAL A 7 5.20 -13.68 -16.23
C VAL A 7 3.72 -13.37 -15.96
N TYR A 8 3.24 -13.57 -14.72
CA TYR A 8 1.85 -13.27 -14.35
C TYR A 8 1.57 -11.76 -14.15
N LEU A 9 2.61 -10.95 -13.88
CA LEU A 9 2.48 -9.50 -13.69
C LEU A 9 2.27 -8.70 -14.99
N LYS A 10 2.40 -9.33 -16.17
CA LYS A 10 2.28 -8.65 -17.49
C LYS A 10 0.91 -8.73 -18.14
N TYR A 11 -0.02 -9.52 -17.64
CA TYR A 11 -1.34 -9.66 -18.26
C TYR A 11 -2.47 -9.16 -17.32
N ASP A 12 -3.28 -8.23 -17.86
CA ASP A 12 -4.58 -7.75 -17.38
C ASP A 12 -4.65 -6.84 -16.12
N PHE A 13 -4.04 -5.66 -16.19
CA PHE A 13 -4.32 -4.58 -15.21
C PHE A 13 -5.50 -3.67 -15.60
N GLN A 14 -6.07 -3.79 -16.80
CA GLN A 14 -7.00 -2.77 -17.33
C GLN A 14 -8.51 -3.01 -17.09
N ALA A 15 -8.95 -4.12 -16.51
CA ALA A 15 -10.39 -4.39 -16.40
C ALA A 15 -10.88 -5.07 -15.11
N ALA A 16 -10.06 -5.17 -14.06
CA ALA A 16 -10.49 -5.82 -12.83
C ALA A 16 -11.17 -4.82 -11.88
N SER A 17 -12.35 -5.17 -11.34
CA SER A 17 -12.98 -4.40 -10.26
C SER A 17 -12.02 -4.26 -9.07
N ALA A 18 -12.08 -3.14 -8.30
CA ALA A 18 -11.20 -2.89 -7.15
C ALA A 18 -11.13 -4.05 -6.15
N THR A 19 -12.22 -4.78 -5.99
CA THR A 19 -12.29 -5.98 -5.13
C THR A 19 -11.36 -7.10 -5.62
N VAL A 20 -11.22 -7.28 -6.93
CA VAL A 20 -10.34 -8.31 -7.52
C VAL A 20 -8.87 -7.89 -7.39
N VAL A 21 -8.55 -6.61 -7.61
CA VAL A 21 -7.19 -6.08 -7.45
C VAL A 21 -6.75 -6.20 -5.99
N MET A 22 -7.58 -5.78 -5.05
CA MET A 22 -7.29 -5.87 -3.61
C MET A 22 -7.13 -7.32 -3.13
N ASN A 23 -7.86 -8.28 -3.69
CA ASN A 23 -7.67 -9.70 -3.40
C ASN A 23 -6.32 -10.23 -3.89
N ARG A 24 -5.85 -9.79 -5.06
CA ARG A 24 -4.53 -10.19 -5.61
C ARG A 24 -3.39 -9.56 -4.80
N THR A 25 -3.44 -8.26 -4.52
CA THR A 25 -2.46 -7.55 -3.68
C THR A 25 -2.36 -8.20 -2.31
N SER A 26 -3.51 -8.52 -1.69
CA SER A 26 -3.56 -9.24 -0.42
C SER A 26 -2.92 -10.62 -0.51
N ALA A 27 -3.22 -11.41 -1.55
CA ALA A 27 -2.63 -12.74 -1.74
C ALA A 27 -1.10 -12.68 -1.86
N TYR A 28 -0.56 -11.74 -2.65
CA TYR A 28 0.88 -11.58 -2.79
C TYR A 28 1.56 -11.10 -1.51
N ALA A 29 0.96 -10.14 -0.81
CA ALA A 29 1.46 -9.66 0.48
C ALA A 29 1.49 -10.80 1.51
N LEU A 30 0.44 -11.64 1.56
CA LEU A 30 0.36 -12.81 2.41
C LEU A 30 1.46 -13.82 2.09
N ILE A 31 1.62 -14.18 0.81
CA ILE A 31 2.63 -15.16 0.38
C ILE A 31 4.03 -14.66 0.74
N LEU A 32 4.35 -13.40 0.45
CA LEU A 32 5.66 -12.82 0.74
C LEU A 32 5.91 -12.80 2.26
N LEU A 33 4.98 -12.25 3.03
CA LEU A 33 5.13 -12.15 4.49
C LEU A 33 5.26 -13.53 5.13
N PHE A 34 4.41 -14.48 4.76
CA PHE A 34 4.47 -15.84 5.29
C PHE A 34 5.78 -16.53 4.91
N THR A 35 6.27 -16.38 3.68
CA THR A 35 7.55 -16.95 3.26
C THR A 35 8.72 -16.41 4.09
N LEU A 36 8.76 -15.09 4.36
CA LEU A 36 9.79 -14.48 5.21
C LEU A 36 9.72 -15.00 6.66
N LEU A 37 8.52 -15.06 7.23
CA LEU A 37 8.31 -15.59 8.58
C LEU A 37 8.69 -17.07 8.65
N PHE A 38 8.35 -17.85 7.64
CA PHE A 38 8.70 -19.28 7.58
C PHE A 38 10.23 -19.47 7.55
N ILE A 39 10.94 -18.75 6.71
CA ILE A 39 12.41 -18.83 6.64
C ILE A 39 13.02 -18.45 8.00
N MET A 40 12.54 -17.37 8.63
CA MET A 40 13.08 -16.92 9.93
C MET A 40 12.79 -17.90 11.07
N LEU A 41 11.54 -18.34 11.21
CA LEU A 41 11.13 -19.15 12.37
C LEU A 41 11.47 -20.63 12.19
N PHE A 42 11.17 -21.21 11.03
CA PHE A 42 11.46 -22.62 10.76
C PHE A 42 12.97 -22.86 10.59
N GLY A 43 13.64 -22.04 9.78
CA GLY A 43 15.10 -22.11 9.60
C GLY A 43 15.85 -21.74 10.89
N GLY A 44 15.43 -20.69 11.58
CA GLY A 44 16.01 -20.26 12.85
C GLY A 44 15.88 -21.28 13.95
N SER A 45 14.74 -21.97 14.07
CA SER A 45 14.57 -23.02 15.09
C SER A 45 15.49 -24.20 14.86
N SER A 46 15.76 -24.58 13.63
CA SER A 46 16.71 -25.65 13.33
C SER A 46 18.15 -25.30 13.70
N LEU A 47 18.56 -24.03 13.51
CA LEU A 47 19.90 -23.53 13.86
C LEU A 47 20.12 -23.42 15.37
N LEU A 48 19.04 -23.13 16.14
CA LEU A 48 19.12 -22.92 17.59
C LEU A 48 18.91 -24.21 18.42
N ALA A 49 18.56 -25.33 17.80
CA ALA A 49 18.31 -26.59 18.52
C ALA A 49 19.61 -27.10 19.16
N ALA A 50 19.72 -26.97 20.48
CA ALA A 50 20.91 -27.35 21.24
C ALA A 50 20.95 -28.86 21.59
N TYR A 51 19.79 -29.52 21.68
CA TYR A 51 19.65 -30.91 22.11
C TYR A 51 18.90 -31.75 21.08
N ARG A 52 19.21 -33.01 20.99
CA ARG A 52 18.56 -33.97 20.10
C ARG A 52 17.88 -35.05 20.93
N HIS A 53 16.61 -35.24 20.71
CA HIS A 53 15.83 -36.29 21.33
C HIS A 53 15.33 -37.29 20.26
N PRO A 54 15.36 -38.60 20.51
CA PRO A 54 14.78 -39.55 19.58
C PRO A 54 13.27 -39.35 19.48
N ALA A 55 12.72 -39.43 18.27
CA ALA A 55 11.27 -39.42 18.09
C ALA A 55 10.63 -40.65 18.78
N PRO A 56 9.46 -40.46 19.42
CA PRO A 56 8.72 -41.62 19.98
C PRO A 56 8.35 -42.57 18.83
N ALA A 57 8.87 -43.78 18.87
CA ALA A 57 8.56 -44.82 17.89
C ALA A 57 7.17 -45.42 18.21
N LEU A 58 6.18 -45.21 17.33
CA LEU A 58 4.92 -45.95 17.37
C LEU A 58 5.06 -47.23 16.54
N VAL A 59 4.67 -48.35 17.07
CA VAL A 59 4.75 -49.68 16.40
C VAL A 59 4.08 -49.66 15.03
N LEU A 60 3.00 -48.88 14.86
CA LEU A 60 2.28 -48.73 13.59
C LEU A 60 3.14 -48.08 12.50
N THR A 61 4.08 -47.21 12.85
CA THR A 61 4.91 -46.45 11.88
C THR A 61 5.98 -47.35 11.24
N SER A 62 6.46 -48.40 11.94
CA SER A 62 7.45 -49.31 11.40
C SER A 62 6.95 -50.19 10.25
N HIS A 63 5.63 -50.26 10.03
CA HIS A 63 4.99 -51.05 8.98
C HIS A 63 4.62 -50.22 7.76
N VAL A 64 4.83 -48.89 7.78
CA VAL A 64 4.52 -48.02 6.62
C VAL A 64 5.58 -48.20 5.53
N PRO A 65 5.20 -48.62 4.30
CA PRO A 65 6.16 -48.80 3.22
C PRO A 65 6.76 -47.47 2.78
N LEU A 66 8.05 -47.48 2.45
CA LEU A 66 8.71 -46.34 1.81
C LEU A 66 8.28 -46.25 0.34
N ILE A 67 7.62 -45.13 -0.06
CA ILE A 67 7.16 -44.88 -1.41
C ILE A 67 7.75 -43.55 -1.91
N PRO A 68 8.96 -43.52 -2.53
CA PRO A 68 9.66 -42.30 -2.93
C PRO A 68 8.85 -41.37 -3.87
N ALA A 69 7.96 -41.95 -4.69
CA ALA A 69 7.12 -41.15 -5.60
C ALA A 69 6.18 -40.18 -4.88
N THR A 70 5.79 -40.49 -3.63
CA THR A 70 4.93 -39.59 -2.83
C THR A 70 5.66 -38.32 -2.35
N ALA A 71 6.97 -38.23 -2.51
CA ALA A 71 7.73 -37.00 -2.30
C ALA A 71 7.24 -35.85 -3.19
N LEU A 72 6.68 -36.15 -4.38
CA LEU A 72 6.05 -35.14 -5.23
C LEU A 72 4.84 -34.48 -4.55
N LEU A 73 4.00 -35.26 -3.86
CA LEU A 73 2.86 -34.76 -3.09
C LEU A 73 3.33 -33.92 -1.91
N TYR A 74 4.34 -34.38 -1.18
CA TYR A 74 4.94 -33.66 -0.07
C TYR A 74 5.48 -32.29 -0.52
N LEU A 75 6.26 -32.25 -1.58
CA LEU A 75 6.86 -31.03 -2.14
C LEU A 75 5.84 -30.10 -2.80
N SER A 76 4.61 -30.57 -3.09
CA SER A 76 3.56 -29.74 -3.68
C SER A 76 2.84 -28.83 -2.67
N LEU A 77 3.06 -28.98 -1.37
CA LEU A 77 2.42 -28.17 -0.33
C LEU A 77 2.53 -26.66 -0.58
N PRO A 78 3.69 -26.06 -0.91
CA PRO A 78 3.77 -24.63 -1.19
C PRO A 78 2.84 -24.17 -2.32
N LEU A 79 2.67 -24.97 -3.38
CA LEU A 79 1.74 -24.67 -4.48
C LEU A 79 0.28 -24.75 -3.99
N PHE A 80 -0.03 -25.67 -3.11
CA PHE A 80 -1.37 -25.77 -2.51
C PHE A 80 -1.69 -24.56 -1.63
N LEU A 81 -0.73 -24.07 -0.83
CA LEU A 81 -0.90 -22.85 -0.04
C LEU A 81 -1.09 -21.60 -0.92
N VAL A 82 -0.33 -21.47 -2.00
CA VAL A 82 -0.50 -20.38 -2.98
C VAL A 82 -1.88 -20.47 -3.63
N TYR A 83 -2.31 -21.65 -4.07
CA TYR A 83 -3.64 -21.85 -4.61
C TYR A 83 -4.72 -21.43 -3.61
N ALA A 84 -4.61 -21.86 -2.35
CA ALA A 84 -5.55 -21.48 -1.30
C ALA A 84 -5.60 -19.95 -1.11
N ALA A 85 -4.45 -19.30 -1.00
CA ALA A 85 -4.37 -17.84 -0.86
C ALA A 85 -5.08 -17.10 -2.01
N CYS A 86 -4.93 -17.58 -3.25
CA CYS A 86 -5.56 -16.97 -4.43
C CYS A 86 -7.08 -17.18 -4.51
N GLN A 87 -7.61 -18.24 -3.93
CA GLN A 87 -9.07 -18.54 -3.94
C GLN A 87 -9.84 -17.85 -2.81
N LEU A 88 -9.16 -17.40 -1.77
CA LEU A 88 -9.77 -16.78 -0.59
C LEU A 88 -10.02 -15.28 -0.84
N ASN A 89 -11.10 -14.75 -0.23
CA ASN A 89 -11.29 -13.29 -0.16
C ASN A 89 -10.39 -12.68 0.94
N VAL A 90 -10.23 -11.34 0.95
CA VAL A 90 -9.29 -10.63 1.85
C VAL A 90 -9.48 -11.00 3.32
N ALA A 91 -10.71 -11.13 3.81
CA ALA A 91 -10.96 -11.49 5.21
C ALA A 91 -10.54 -12.93 5.53
N ALA A 92 -10.79 -13.86 4.59
CA ALA A 92 -10.36 -15.24 4.72
C ALA A 92 -8.83 -15.38 4.55
N GLN A 93 -8.21 -14.60 3.64
CA GLN A 93 -6.76 -14.52 3.47
C GLN A 93 -6.06 -14.06 4.76
N TRP A 94 -6.60 -13.02 5.42
CA TRP A 94 -6.06 -12.55 6.70
C TRP A 94 -6.12 -13.63 7.78
N ARG A 95 -7.28 -14.30 7.90
CA ARG A 95 -7.43 -15.42 8.83
C ARG A 95 -6.50 -16.59 8.51
N PHE A 96 -6.32 -16.90 7.23
CA PHE A 96 -5.41 -17.95 6.75
C PHE A 96 -3.96 -17.63 7.13
N LEU A 97 -3.49 -16.41 6.90
CA LEU A 97 -2.16 -15.96 7.32
C LEU A 97 -1.96 -16.12 8.84
N LEU A 98 -2.94 -15.70 9.64
CA LEU A 98 -2.85 -15.80 11.10
C LEU A 98 -2.85 -17.26 11.57
N LEU A 99 -3.60 -18.17 10.92
CA LEU A 99 -3.56 -19.61 11.23
C LEU A 99 -2.19 -20.19 10.92
N LEU A 100 -1.69 -20.03 9.70
CA LEU A 100 -0.37 -20.52 9.30
C LEU A 100 0.75 -19.95 10.20
N THR A 101 0.66 -18.65 10.55
CA THR A 101 1.64 -18.03 11.46
C THR A 101 1.54 -18.55 12.87
N GLY A 102 0.33 -18.77 13.40
CA GLY A 102 0.11 -19.33 14.72
C GLY A 102 0.64 -20.77 14.82
N GLU A 103 0.35 -21.60 13.81
CA GLU A 103 0.87 -22.97 13.69
C GLU A 103 2.41 -22.96 13.65
N LEU A 104 2.99 -22.09 12.83
CA LEU A 104 4.44 -21.95 12.69
C LEU A 104 5.10 -21.51 14.01
N VAL A 105 4.55 -20.52 14.72
CA VAL A 105 5.08 -20.03 15.99
C VAL A 105 5.05 -21.12 17.06
N ILE A 106 3.90 -21.80 17.23
CA ILE A 106 3.78 -22.87 18.24
C ILE A 106 4.70 -24.04 17.90
N ALA A 107 4.76 -24.46 16.64
CA ALA A 107 5.68 -25.50 16.22
C ALA A 107 7.13 -25.11 16.44
N SER A 108 7.53 -23.87 16.10
CA SER A 108 8.90 -23.37 16.33
C SER A 108 9.27 -23.37 17.81
N ILE A 109 8.34 -23.01 18.70
CA ILE A 109 8.53 -23.12 20.15
C ILE A 109 8.70 -24.59 20.56
N ALA A 110 7.86 -25.50 20.05
CA ALA A 110 7.95 -26.92 20.33
C ALA A 110 9.29 -27.51 19.86
N PHE A 111 9.77 -27.13 18.67
CA PHE A 111 11.08 -27.56 18.14
C PHE A 111 12.26 -27.09 19.01
N GLN A 112 12.14 -25.92 19.68
CA GLN A 112 13.16 -25.46 20.61
C GLN A 112 13.11 -26.17 21.96
N LEU A 113 11.90 -26.41 22.47
CA LEU A 113 11.72 -27.08 23.79
C LEU A 113 11.99 -28.58 23.72
N TYR A 114 11.66 -29.21 22.60
CA TYR A 114 11.79 -30.65 22.41
C TYR A 114 12.24 -30.95 20.95
N PRO A 115 13.52 -30.76 20.60
CA PRO A 115 14.05 -31.02 19.28
C PRO A 115 14.09 -32.53 19.00
N VAL A 116 13.14 -33.01 18.20
CA VAL A 116 13.03 -34.41 17.82
C VAL A 116 13.90 -34.71 16.61
N HIS A 117 14.64 -35.81 16.65
CA HIS A 117 15.39 -36.33 15.51
C HIS A 117 14.78 -37.64 15.02
N VAL A 118 14.43 -37.68 13.74
CA VAL A 118 13.86 -38.89 13.12
C VAL A 118 14.98 -39.73 12.52
N HIS A 119 15.11 -40.99 12.99
CA HIS A 119 16.08 -41.93 12.46
C HIS A 119 15.41 -42.85 11.42
N PHE A 120 15.25 -42.34 10.21
CA PHE A 120 14.92 -43.17 9.05
C PHE A 120 16.18 -43.37 8.20
N MET A 121 16.37 -44.60 7.67
CA MET A 121 17.43 -44.86 6.70
C MET A 121 17.17 -44.04 5.46
N GLN A 122 18.11 -43.17 5.16
CA GLN A 122 18.12 -42.44 3.89
C GLN A 122 19.02 -43.15 2.89
N PRO A 123 18.64 -43.23 1.61
CA PRO A 123 19.52 -43.74 0.58
C PRO A 123 20.75 -42.85 0.45
N GLU A 124 21.95 -43.37 0.68
CA GLU A 124 23.22 -42.64 0.64
C GLU A 124 23.53 -42.10 -0.76
N ASN A 125 23.10 -42.80 -1.81
CA ASN A 125 23.27 -42.38 -3.22
C ASN A 125 21.94 -42.49 -3.96
N PRO A 126 21.19 -41.35 -4.16
CA PRO A 126 19.92 -41.40 -4.84
C PRO A 126 20.12 -41.71 -6.35
N GLN A 127 19.59 -42.86 -6.78
CA GLN A 127 19.57 -43.24 -8.20
C GLN A 127 18.15 -43.10 -8.76
N GLY A 128 18.01 -42.22 -9.77
CA GLY A 128 16.74 -41.98 -10.43
C GLY A 128 15.90 -40.84 -9.82
N ALA A 129 14.95 -40.33 -10.59
CA ALA A 129 14.19 -39.11 -10.30
C ALA A 129 13.43 -39.17 -8.95
N TRP A 130 12.84 -40.29 -8.61
CA TRP A 130 12.05 -40.45 -7.38
C TRP A 130 12.91 -40.41 -6.11
N GLN A 131 14.10 -41.01 -6.14
CA GLN A 131 15.04 -40.96 -5.03
C GLN A 131 15.65 -39.56 -4.88
N THR A 132 15.89 -38.86 -6.00
CA THR A 132 16.31 -37.46 -5.97
C THR A 132 15.25 -36.56 -5.33
N LEU A 133 13.97 -36.73 -5.68
CA LEU A 133 12.86 -35.98 -5.07
C LEU A 133 12.74 -36.28 -3.56
N LEU A 134 12.89 -37.54 -3.16
CA LEU A 134 12.91 -37.94 -1.75
C LEU A 134 14.06 -37.26 -0.99
N HIS A 135 15.25 -37.26 -1.56
CA HIS A 135 16.40 -36.57 -0.95
C HIS A 135 16.17 -35.07 -0.80
N ILE A 136 15.59 -34.41 -1.81
CA ILE A 136 15.21 -32.99 -1.74
C ILE A 136 14.19 -32.76 -0.62
N ALA A 137 13.16 -33.62 -0.50
CA ALA A 137 12.13 -33.52 0.53
C ALA A 137 12.73 -33.60 1.94
N HIS A 138 13.64 -34.54 2.17
CA HIS A 138 14.32 -34.70 3.46
C HIS A 138 15.27 -33.52 3.77
N THR A 139 15.98 -33.02 2.77
CA THR A 139 16.88 -31.86 2.93
C THR A 139 16.13 -30.60 3.33
N ILE A 140 14.95 -30.33 2.71
CA ILE A 140 14.10 -29.18 3.04
C ILE A 140 13.46 -29.34 4.44
N GLY A 141 13.17 -30.57 4.88
CA GLY A 141 12.55 -30.86 6.17
C GLY A 141 13.42 -30.51 7.39
N MET A 142 14.73 -30.32 7.18
CA MET A 142 15.73 -30.10 8.24
C MET A 142 15.80 -31.21 9.31
N SER A 143 16.78 -31.17 10.19
CA SER A 143 17.10 -32.32 11.04
C SER A 143 16.36 -32.37 12.40
N HIS A 144 15.59 -31.36 12.79
CA HIS A 144 15.04 -31.24 14.14
C HIS A 144 13.58 -30.78 14.22
N ASN A 145 12.96 -30.40 13.09
CA ASN A 145 11.68 -29.72 13.03
C ASN A 145 10.53 -30.69 12.71
N TYR A 146 10.33 -31.72 13.53
CA TYR A 146 9.41 -32.81 13.23
C TYR A 146 8.09 -32.78 14.01
N LEU A 147 8.11 -32.49 15.31
CA LEU A 147 6.93 -32.55 16.17
C LEU A 147 6.52 -31.16 16.67
N PRO A 148 5.33 -30.63 16.33
CA PRO A 148 4.29 -31.17 15.43
C PRO A 148 4.62 -31.01 13.94
N SER A 149 4.03 -31.86 13.08
CA SER A 149 4.22 -31.74 11.63
C SER A 149 3.52 -30.51 11.04
N LEU A 150 4.31 -29.54 10.58
CA LEU A 150 3.80 -28.34 9.88
C LEU A 150 3.22 -28.67 8.49
N HIS A 151 3.72 -29.71 7.81
CA HIS A 151 3.14 -30.14 6.53
C HIS A 151 1.69 -30.60 6.71
N CYS A 152 1.43 -31.37 7.74
CA CYS A 152 0.08 -31.83 8.06
C CYS A 152 -0.83 -30.68 8.50
N ALA A 153 -0.33 -29.79 9.38
CA ALA A 153 -1.07 -28.64 9.83
C ALA A 153 -1.46 -27.72 8.66
N PHE A 154 -0.51 -27.30 7.85
CA PHE A 154 -0.73 -26.38 6.74
C PHE A 154 -1.65 -26.96 5.66
N ALA A 155 -1.49 -28.25 5.30
CA ALA A 155 -2.37 -28.90 4.34
C ALA A 155 -3.82 -28.94 4.83
N THR A 156 -4.03 -29.27 6.10
CA THR A 156 -5.36 -29.34 6.74
C THR A 156 -5.97 -27.94 6.86
N THR A 157 -5.19 -26.92 7.26
CA THR A 157 -5.62 -25.53 7.32
C THR A 157 -6.04 -25.01 5.95
N ALA A 158 -5.27 -25.28 4.89
CA ALA A 158 -5.63 -24.89 3.53
C ALA A 158 -6.96 -25.53 3.09
N ALA A 159 -7.13 -26.83 3.31
CA ALA A 159 -8.38 -27.51 2.98
C ALA A 159 -9.58 -26.99 3.77
N ALA A 160 -9.43 -26.78 5.08
CA ALA A 160 -10.48 -26.26 5.94
C ALA A 160 -10.90 -24.83 5.56
N MET A 161 -9.96 -23.97 5.17
CA MET A 161 -10.24 -22.62 4.71
C MET A 161 -10.94 -22.61 3.34
N LEU A 162 -10.50 -23.44 2.40
CA LEU A 162 -11.11 -23.58 1.07
C LEU A 162 -12.50 -24.19 1.12
N HIS A 163 -12.80 -25.05 2.07
CA HIS A 163 -14.07 -25.80 2.15
C HIS A 163 -15.31 -24.92 1.99
N ARG A 164 -15.28 -23.69 2.52
CA ARG A 164 -16.43 -22.77 2.49
C ARG A 164 -16.46 -21.85 1.26
N THR A 165 -15.38 -21.78 0.52
CA THR A 165 -15.22 -20.84 -0.61
C THR A 165 -15.39 -21.50 -1.97
N ILE A 166 -15.22 -22.82 -2.06
CA ILE A 166 -15.29 -23.56 -3.32
C ILE A 166 -16.59 -24.38 -3.45
N ALA A 167 -16.96 -24.70 -4.70
CA ALA A 167 -18.15 -25.49 -5.00
C ALA A 167 -18.07 -26.91 -4.39
N PRO A 168 -19.24 -27.52 -4.01
CA PRO A 168 -19.27 -28.80 -3.34
C PRO A 168 -18.44 -29.93 -3.95
N PRO A 169 -18.45 -30.17 -5.28
CA PRO A 169 -17.66 -31.26 -5.84
C PRO A 169 -16.15 -31.06 -5.68
N ARG A 170 -15.67 -29.81 -5.69
CA ARG A 170 -14.26 -29.47 -5.49
C ARG A 170 -13.82 -29.62 -4.03
N ARG A 171 -14.74 -29.57 -3.07
CA ARG A 171 -14.45 -29.75 -1.64
C ARG A 171 -13.84 -31.12 -1.35
N ALA A 172 -14.44 -32.18 -1.91
CA ALA A 172 -13.92 -33.54 -1.75
C ALA A 172 -12.49 -33.66 -2.31
N VAL A 173 -12.24 -33.11 -3.50
CA VAL A 173 -10.91 -33.12 -4.12
C VAL A 173 -9.87 -32.42 -3.24
N VAL A 174 -10.20 -31.27 -2.68
CA VAL A 174 -9.29 -30.51 -1.80
C VAL A 174 -8.98 -31.27 -0.52
N TRP A 175 -9.98 -31.93 0.11
CA TRP A 175 -9.75 -32.74 1.29
C TRP A 175 -8.97 -34.03 0.98
N LEU A 176 -9.24 -34.68 -0.16
CA LEU A 176 -8.47 -35.84 -0.60
C LEU A 176 -7.00 -35.45 -0.87
N TYR A 177 -6.78 -34.28 -1.46
CA TYR A 177 -5.43 -33.78 -1.72
C TYR A 177 -4.69 -33.46 -0.40
N ALA A 178 -5.33 -32.82 0.55
CA ALA A 178 -4.75 -32.60 1.89
C ALA A 178 -4.47 -33.91 2.61
N ALA A 179 -5.37 -34.88 2.52
CA ALA A 179 -5.14 -36.23 3.08
C ALA A 179 -3.96 -36.92 2.38
N ALA A 180 -3.84 -36.82 1.06
CA ALA A 180 -2.70 -37.36 0.32
C ALA A 180 -1.37 -36.72 0.73
N ILE A 181 -1.32 -35.41 0.96
CA ILE A 181 -0.14 -34.73 1.53
C ILE A 181 0.16 -35.27 2.94
N ASN A 182 -0.85 -35.40 3.80
CA ASN A 182 -0.67 -35.96 5.15
C ASN A 182 -0.11 -37.37 5.10
N ILE A 183 -0.66 -38.25 4.26
CA ILE A 183 -0.18 -39.63 4.08
C ILE A 183 1.24 -39.63 3.50
N SER A 184 1.55 -38.73 2.58
CA SER A 184 2.89 -38.66 1.96
C SER A 184 3.99 -38.40 3.01
N THR A 185 3.71 -37.67 4.10
CA THR A 185 4.69 -37.47 5.18
C THR A 185 5.12 -38.76 5.86
N LEU A 186 4.20 -39.73 5.95
CA LEU A 186 4.49 -41.05 6.50
C LEU A 186 5.20 -41.96 5.48
N THR A 187 4.74 -41.95 4.21
CA THR A 187 5.25 -42.87 3.18
C THR A 187 6.62 -42.44 2.62
N ILE A 188 7.06 -41.20 2.82
CA ILE A 188 8.46 -40.81 2.58
C ILE A 188 9.34 -40.91 3.82
N HIS A 189 8.80 -41.40 4.93
CA HIS A 189 9.50 -41.50 6.21
C HIS A 189 10.04 -40.14 6.72
N ALA A 190 9.32 -39.02 6.43
CA ALA A 190 9.67 -37.72 6.98
C ALA A 190 9.10 -37.49 8.38
N HIS A 191 8.00 -38.15 8.73
CA HIS A 191 7.31 -37.96 10.01
C HIS A 191 6.79 -39.30 10.56
N HIS A 192 6.59 -39.38 11.89
CA HIS A 192 5.86 -40.43 12.56
C HIS A 192 4.36 -40.12 12.69
N LEU A 193 3.55 -41.10 13.00
CA LEU A 193 2.11 -40.92 13.16
C LEU A 193 1.76 -39.90 14.25
N LEU A 194 2.55 -39.81 15.32
CA LEU A 194 2.36 -38.80 16.37
C LEU A 194 2.51 -37.37 15.84
N ASP A 195 3.47 -37.11 14.95
CA ASP A 195 3.72 -35.79 14.36
C ASP A 195 2.54 -35.36 13.49
N LEU A 196 1.97 -36.32 12.74
CA LEU A 196 0.79 -36.09 11.90
C LEU A 196 -0.44 -35.77 12.78
N VAL A 197 -0.69 -36.53 13.82
CA VAL A 197 -1.82 -36.30 14.72
C VAL A 197 -1.70 -34.96 15.43
N THR A 198 -0.54 -34.67 16.01
CA THR A 198 -0.30 -33.41 16.71
C THR A 198 -0.37 -32.21 15.79
N GLY A 199 0.13 -32.30 14.53
CA GLY A 199 -0.02 -31.28 13.53
C GLY A 199 -1.49 -30.96 13.19
N ASN A 200 -2.31 -32.00 13.01
CA ASN A 200 -3.75 -31.82 12.76
C ASN A 200 -4.51 -31.30 13.99
N VAL A 201 -4.18 -31.77 15.21
CA VAL A 201 -4.77 -31.24 16.45
C VAL A 201 -4.47 -29.77 16.64
N LEU A 202 -3.25 -29.32 16.31
CA LEU A 202 -2.84 -27.92 16.40
C LEU A 202 -3.77 -27.00 15.59
N VAL A 203 -4.18 -27.40 14.38
CA VAL A 203 -5.12 -26.64 13.54
C VAL A 203 -6.43 -26.36 14.30
N TRP A 204 -7.00 -27.38 14.93
CA TRP A 204 -8.29 -27.25 15.61
C TRP A 204 -8.18 -26.49 16.92
N LEU A 205 -7.08 -26.60 17.63
CA LEU A 205 -6.81 -25.80 18.83
C LEU A 205 -6.72 -24.30 18.49
N LEU A 206 -6.12 -23.95 17.35
CA LEU A 206 -5.96 -22.55 16.92
C LEU A 206 -7.20 -21.99 16.22
N TRP A 207 -8.12 -22.82 15.76
CA TRP A 207 -9.23 -22.42 14.90
C TRP A 207 -10.12 -21.32 15.48
N LEU A 208 -10.54 -21.45 16.74
CA LEU A 208 -11.42 -20.49 17.39
C LEU A 208 -10.67 -19.23 17.87
N PRO A 209 -9.52 -19.32 18.58
CA PRO A 209 -8.76 -18.14 18.99
C PRO A 209 -8.36 -17.26 17.81
N ILE A 210 -7.84 -17.87 16.75
CA ILE A 210 -7.42 -17.13 15.55
C ILE A 210 -8.62 -16.53 14.82
N ARG A 211 -9.78 -17.19 14.80
CA ARG A 211 -11.00 -16.58 14.22
C ARG A 211 -11.38 -15.28 14.95
N GLN A 212 -11.26 -15.24 16.26
CA GLN A 212 -11.55 -14.03 17.06
C GLN A 212 -10.49 -12.95 16.79
N LEU A 213 -9.21 -13.31 16.83
CA LEU A 213 -8.11 -12.40 16.52
C LEU A 213 -8.23 -11.83 15.10
N ALA A 214 -8.57 -12.66 14.11
CA ALA A 214 -8.76 -12.22 12.73
C ALA A 214 -9.85 -11.15 12.61
N ARG A 215 -10.98 -11.34 13.30
CA ARG A 215 -12.08 -10.38 13.28
C ARG A 215 -11.69 -9.01 13.85
N THR A 216 -10.96 -8.98 14.95
CA THR A 216 -10.56 -7.73 15.62
C THR A 216 -9.43 -6.99 14.90
N THR A 217 -8.60 -7.71 14.14
CA THR A 217 -7.45 -7.14 13.44
C THR A 217 -7.69 -6.87 11.95
N LEU A 218 -8.76 -7.42 11.37
CA LEU A 218 -9.09 -7.28 9.95
C LEU A 218 -9.15 -5.83 9.46
N PRO A 219 -9.78 -4.86 10.18
CA PRO A 219 -9.86 -3.48 9.70
C PRO A 219 -8.47 -2.84 9.53
N ARG A 220 -7.54 -3.15 10.44
CA ARG A 220 -6.15 -2.65 10.35
C ARG A 220 -5.41 -3.26 9.16
N TYR A 221 -5.61 -4.55 8.92
CA TYR A 221 -5.04 -5.22 7.77
C TYR A 221 -5.55 -4.64 6.44
N GLN A 222 -6.87 -4.43 6.33
CA GLN A 222 -7.48 -3.81 5.15
C GLN A 222 -6.94 -2.40 4.88
N ALA A 223 -6.77 -1.58 5.92
CA ALA A 223 -6.17 -0.25 5.78
C ALA A 223 -4.75 -0.31 5.20
N HIS A 224 -3.92 -1.23 5.72
CA HIS A 224 -2.56 -1.41 5.20
C HIS A 224 -2.53 -1.92 3.76
N LEU A 225 -3.45 -2.82 3.40
CA LEU A 225 -3.57 -3.28 2.01
C LEU A 225 -3.96 -2.16 1.06
N LEU A 226 -4.91 -1.31 1.45
CA LEU A 226 -5.32 -0.18 0.63
C LEU A 226 -4.18 0.80 0.41
N TRP A 227 -3.40 1.12 1.45
CA TRP A 227 -2.21 1.95 1.31
C TRP A 227 -1.16 1.30 0.40
N LEU A 228 -0.89 0.00 0.59
CA LEU A 228 0.07 -0.73 -0.23
C LEU A 228 -0.35 -0.77 -1.70
N ASP A 229 -1.62 -1.05 -1.98
CA ASP A 229 -2.16 -1.11 -3.34
C ASP A 229 -2.01 0.24 -4.05
N ASN A 230 -2.38 1.35 -3.38
CA ASN A 230 -2.19 2.69 -3.94
C ASN A 230 -0.71 3.01 -4.18
N GLN A 231 0.19 2.66 -3.26
CA GLN A 231 1.63 2.92 -3.44
C GLN A 231 2.25 2.07 -4.56
N ILE A 232 1.77 0.84 -4.77
CA ILE A 232 2.16 0.04 -5.93
C ILE A 232 1.71 0.73 -7.23
N GLN A 233 0.48 1.23 -7.29
CA GLN A 233 -0.02 1.99 -8.45
C GLN A 233 0.84 3.22 -8.73
N PHE A 234 1.21 4.00 -7.70
CA PHE A 234 2.11 5.16 -7.85
C PHE A 234 3.50 4.75 -8.35
N ALA A 235 4.07 3.67 -7.78
CA ALA A 235 5.40 3.17 -8.16
C ALA A 235 5.47 2.71 -9.63
N HIS A 236 4.37 2.18 -10.16
CA HIS A 236 4.29 1.80 -11.58
C HIS A 236 4.40 2.99 -12.53
N ARG A 237 3.96 4.20 -12.12
CA ARG A 237 4.05 5.40 -12.96
C ARG A 237 5.46 5.99 -12.97
N HIS A 238 6.12 6.06 -11.81
CA HIS A 238 7.47 6.60 -11.73
C HIS A 238 8.28 6.02 -10.55
N PRO A 239 9.55 5.63 -10.75
CA PRO A 239 10.42 5.06 -9.70
C PRO A 239 10.57 5.95 -8.45
N ARG A 240 10.42 7.28 -8.57
CA ARG A 240 10.47 8.22 -7.43
C ARG A 240 9.42 7.89 -6.37
N TYR A 241 8.24 7.42 -6.78
CA TYR A 241 7.17 7.04 -5.85
C TYR A 241 7.50 5.77 -5.07
N ALA A 242 8.18 4.81 -5.70
CA ALA A 242 8.69 3.63 -5.00
C ALA A 242 9.71 4.02 -3.91
N LEU A 243 10.60 4.98 -4.19
CA LEU A 243 11.56 5.48 -3.20
C LEU A 243 10.87 6.20 -2.02
N ILE A 244 9.86 7.04 -2.29
CA ILE A 244 9.07 7.70 -1.25
C ILE A 244 8.40 6.65 -0.35
N SER A 245 7.75 5.66 -0.94
CA SER A 245 7.12 4.55 -0.22
C SER A 245 8.13 3.80 0.65
N LEU A 246 9.29 3.46 0.11
CA LEU A 246 10.37 2.80 0.85
C LEU A 246 10.82 3.61 2.07
N ILE A 247 11.01 4.92 1.90
CA ILE A 247 11.39 5.83 3.00
C ILE A 247 10.29 5.87 4.08
N LEU A 248 9.03 5.99 3.70
CA LEU A 248 7.90 6.03 4.64
C LEU A 248 7.79 4.73 5.45
N TYR A 249 7.92 3.57 4.79
CA TYR A 249 7.86 2.29 5.48
C TYR A 249 9.13 1.94 6.28
N SER A 250 10.31 2.41 5.88
CA SER A 250 11.55 2.18 6.65
C SER A 250 11.52 2.82 8.04
N GLN A 251 10.77 3.91 8.19
CA GLN A 251 10.60 4.59 9.48
C GLN A 251 9.46 4.00 10.34
N TYR A 252 8.65 3.11 9.78
CA TYR A 252 7.48 2.55 10.44
C TYR A 252 7.79 1.80 11.76
N PRO A 253 8.85 0.99 11.87
CA PRO A 253 9.20 0.31 13.11
C PRO A 253 9.56 1.27 14.25
N LEU A 254 10.22 2.40 13.93
CA LEU A 254 10.72 3.37 14.91
C LEU A 254 9.66 4.42 15.31
N HIS A 255 8.82 4.86 14.36
CA HIS A 255 7.88 5.96 14.52
C HIS A 255 6.49 5.61 14.02
N ARG A 256 5.92 4.53 14.53
CA ARG A 256 4.69 3.89 14.02
C ARG A 256 3.52 4.86 13.77
N GLN A 257 3.21 5.75 14.72
CA GLN A 257 2.07 6.66 14.60
C GLN A 257 2.31 7.73 13.53
N ARG A 258 3.49 8.36 13.55
CA ARG A 258 3.88 9.36 12.54
C ARG A 258 3.93 8.77 11.13
N SER A 259 4.50 7.57 11.00
CA SER A 259 4.57 6.89 9.71
C SER A 259 3.18 6.55 9.16
N LYS A 260 2.23 6.12 10.00
CA LYS A 260 0.84 5.89 9.58
C LYS A 260 0.19 7.16 9.06
N LEU A 261 0.36 8.28 9.77
CA LEU A 261 -0.17 9.58 9.36
C LEU A 261 0.40 9.99 8.01
N MET A 262 1.73 9.90 7.84
CA MET A 262 2.40 10.27 6.59
C MET A 262 2.01 9.36 5.43
N ILE A 263 1.90 8.04 5.65
CA ILE A 263 1.46 7.08 4.63
C ILE A 263 0.01 7.36 4.23
N ALA A 264 -0.89 7.56 5.19
CA ALA A 264 -2.31 7.82 4.92
C ALA A 264 -2.50 9.13 4.16
N GLY A 265 -1.81 10.20 4.58
CA GLY A 265 -1.85 11.50 3.90
C GLY A 265 -1.28 11.43 2.49
N TYR A 266 -0.13 10.78 2.32
CA TYR A 266 0.47 10.58 1.01
C TYR A 266 -0.45 9.78 0.06
N CYS A 267 -1.02 8.66 0.52
CA CYS A 267 -1.92 7.87 -0.30
C CYS A 267 -3.19 8.64 -0.70
N PHE A 268 -3.77 9.39 0.22
CA PHE A 268 -4.99 10.16 -0.06
C PHE A 268 -4.74 11.33 -1.01
N LEU A 269 -3.79 12.21 -0.66
CA LEU A 269 -3.52 13.43 -1.44
C LEU A 269 -2.98 13.09 -2.83
N GLN A 270 -2.09 12.09 -2.96
CA GLN A 270 -1.59 11.68 -4.26
C GLN A 270 -2.68 11.02 -5.11
N ALA A 271 -3.55 10.18 -4.53
CA ALA A 271 -4.64 9.57 -5.28
C ALA A 271 -5.69 10.61 -5.73
N TYR A 272 -5.89 11.67 -4.95
CA TYR A 272 -6.76 12.78 -5.31
C TYR A 272 -6.16 13.59 -6.47
N ASP A 273 -4.89 13.98 -6.35
CA ASP A 273 -4.10 14.67 -7.36
C ASP A 273 -4.13 13.91 -8.71
N ASP A 274 -3.85 12.62 -8.67
CA ASP A 274 -3.87 11.75 -9.84
C ASP A 274 -5.20 11.72 -10.60
N ILE A 275 -6.31 11.85 -9.88
CA ILE A 275 -7.64 11.94 -10.50
C ILE A 275 -7.87 13.32 -11.08
N MET A 276 -7.39 14.37 -10.41
CA MET A 276 -7.53 15.76 -10.89
C MET A 276 -6.71 15.99 -12.16
N ASP A 277 -5.51 15.44 -12.23
CA ASP A 277 -4.62 15.55 -13.38
C ASP A 277 -4.99 14.60 -14.54
N GLY A 278 -5.95 13.67 -14.30
CA GLY A 278 -6.36 12.68 -15.29
C GLY A 278 -5.44 11.47 -15.41
N ASP A 279 -4.42 11.36 -14.55
CA ASP A 279 -3.49 10.23 -14.48
C ASP A 279 -4.18 8.94 -13.99
N ARG A 280 -5.28 9.10 -13.28
CA ARG A 280 -6.11 8.00 -12.76
C ARG A 280 -7.56 8.17 -13.19
N ALA A 281 -8.06 7.23 -14.00
CA ALA A 281 -9.46 7.25 -14.43
C ALA A 281 -10.43 6.86 -13.29
N LEU A 282 -11.58 7.52 -13.23
CA LEU A 282 -12.70 7.09 -12.39
C LEU A 282 -13.30 5.78 -12.92
N LYS A 283 -13.64 4.86 -12.02
CA LYS A 283 -14.28 3.59 -12.39
C LYS A 283 -15.64 3.89 -13.03
N GLY A 284 -15.87 3.47 -14.26
CA GLY A 284 -17.09 3.77 -15.03
C GLY A 284 -16.88 4.77 -16.18
N SER A 285 -15.83 5.58 -16.17
CA SER A 285 -15.47 6.48 -17.28
C SER A 285 -14.88 5.74 -18.50
N LEU A 286 -14.40 4.52 -18.34
CA LEU A 286 -13.72 3.72 -19.38
C LEU A 286 -14.63 3.19 -20.49
N LYS A 287 -15.94 3.41 -20.43
CA LYS A 287 -16.87 2.91 -21.48
C LYS A 287 -17.03 3.84 -22.68
N THR A 288 -16.45 5.04 -22.67
CA THR A 288 -16.66 6.01 -23.76
C THR A 288 -15.43 6.30 -24.63
N ALA A 289 -14.24 5.85 -24.27
CA ALA A 289 -13.00 6.22 -24.99
C ALA A 289 -12.41 5.13 -25.89
N GLY A 290 -13.15 4.10 -26.29
CA GLY A 290 -12.54 3.04 -27.11
C GLY A 290 -13.46 1.99 -27.74
N CYS A 291 -14.74 2.28 -27.94
CA CYS A 291 -15.59 1.38 -28.73
C CYS A 291 -16.04 2.07 -30.02
N ASN A 292 -15.42 1.66 -31.15
CA ASN A 292 -16.05 1.73 -32.46
C ASN A 292 -17.47 1.18 -32.36
N GLU A 293 -18.42 1.87 -33.00
CA GLU A 293 -19.83 1.53 -33.09
C GLU A 293 -20.05 0.05 -33.39
N VAL A 294 -20.31 -0.75 -32.34
CA VAL A 294 -21.06 -1.99 -32.53
C VAL A 294 -22.52 -1.61 -32.44
N LYS A 295 -23.17 -1.54 -33.59
CA LYS A 295 -24.63 -1.44 -33.74
C LYS A 295 -25.28 -2.58 -32.97
N THR A 296 -25.73 -2.32 -31.75
CA THR A 296 -26.73 -3.16 -31.07
C THR A 296 -28.10 -2.55 -31.34
N ASN A 297 -28.84 -3.22 -32.20
CA ASN A 297 -30.26 -2.98 -32.41
C ASN A 297 -31.04 -3.20 -31.12
N GLY A 298 -31.74 -2.15 -30.72
CA GLY A 298 -33.03 -2.17 -30.07
C GLY A 298 -33.15 -2.81 -28.69
N LEU A 299 -33.63 -1.97 -27.77
CA LEU A 299 -34.20 -2.22 -26.43
C LEU A 299 -33.24 -1.91 -25.27
N MET A 300 -33.34 -0.65 -24.83
CA MET A 300 -33.59 -0.20 -23.46
C MET A 300 -33.41 1.32 -23.39
N ASN A 301 -34.53 2.04 -23.26
CA ASN A 301 -34.59 3.45 -22.84
C ASN A 301 -34.24 3.57 -21.35
N GLY A 302 -33.00 3.32 -20.99
CA GLY A 302 -32.43 3.70 -19.70
C GLY A 302 -31.39 4.76 -19.98
N ALA A 303 -31.65 6.02 -19.67
CA ALA A 303 -30.66 7.08 -19.74
C ALA A 303 -29.45 6.66 -18.90
N VAL A 304 -28.30 6.42 -19.56
CA VAL A 304 -27.02 6.22 -18.86
C VAL A 304 -26.76 7.53 -18.10
N PRO A 305 -26.63 7.50 -16.77
CA PRO A 305 -26.35 8.71 -16.02
C PRO A 305 -25.08 9.36 -16.59
N PRO A 306 -25.03 10.71 -16.72
CA PRO A 306 -23.89 11.40 -17.29
C PRO A 306 -22.63 11.05 -16.49
N ALA A 307 -21.53 10.75 -17.19
CA ALA A 307 -20.26 10.43 -16.57
C ALA A 307 -19.81 11.61 -15.68
N ILE A 308 -19.56 11.35 -14.40
CA ILE A 308 -19.09 12.36 -13.45
C ILE A 308 -17.69 12.82 -13.88
N THR A 309 -17.52 14.13 -14.03
CA THR A 309 -16.19 14.70 -14.34
C THR A 309 -15.30 14.77 -13.10
N PRO A 310 -13.94 14.78 -13.26
CA PRO A 310 -13.04 14.92 -12.12
C PRO A 310 -13.34 16.11 -11.19
N PRO A 311 -13.62 17.36 -11.68
CA PRO A 311 -13.98 18.47 -10.81
C PRO A 311 -15.29 18.28 -10.03
N GLN A 312 -16.29 17.60 -10.63
CA GLN A 312 -17.55 17.27 -9.94
C GLN A 312 -17.33 16.23 -8.85
N TYR A 313 -16.52 15.24 -9.14
CA TYR A 313 -16.14 14.23 -8.14
C TYR A 313 -15.31 14.84 -7.00
N ALA A 314 -14.40 15.77 -7.32
CA ALA A 314 -13.68 16.54 -6.33
C ALA A 314 -14.60 17.29 -5.36
N ALA A 315 -15.66 17.93 -5.86
CA ALA A 315 -16.65 18.62 -5.01
C ALA A 315 -17.32 17.66 -4.01
N GLN A 316 -17.63 16.42 -4.42
CA GLN A 316 -18.17 15.40 -3.53
C GLN A 316 -17.17 14.99 -2.44
N ILE A 317 -15.90 14.81 -2.78
CA ILE A 317 -14.84 14.46 -1.82
C ILE A 317 -14.59 15.62 -0.85
N ILE A 318 -14.59 16.87 -1.31
CA ILE A 318 -14.44 18.06 -0.48
C ILE A 318 -15.60 18.16 0.52
N GLN A 319 -16.84 17.97 0.06
CA GLN A 319 -18.00 17.97 0.93
C GLN A 319 -17.91 16.87 1.99
N GLN A 320 -17.58 15.66 1.58
CA GLN A 320 -17.39 14.53 2.49
C GLN A 320 -16.27 14.80 3.51
N TRP A 321 -15.18 15.46 3.09
CA TRP A 321 -14.11 15.86 4.00
C TRP A 321 -14.59 16.87 5.04
N GLN A 322 -15.42 17.84 4.64
CA GLN A 322 -16.02 18.83 5.55
C GLN A 322 -16.98 18.19 6.56
N ASP A 323 -17.70 17.13 6.15
CA ASP A 323 -18.62 16.39 7.02
C ASP A 323 -17.89 15.59 8.12
N TYR A 324 -16.57 15.36 7.98
CA TYR A 324 -15.72 14.85 9.06
C TYR A 324 -15.45 15.92 10.13
N ALA A 325 -16.50 16.44 10.76
CA ALA A 325 -16.43 17.61 11.64
C ALA A 325 -15.42 17.44 12.79
N PRO A 326 -14.62 18.47 13.11
CA PRO A 326 -13.66 18.46 14.21
C PRO A 326 -14.27 18.17 15.59
N THR A 327 -15.50 18.61 15.79
CA THR A 327 -16.23 18.48 17.07
C THR A 327 -16.54 17.03 17.44
N ALA A 328 -17.03 16.22 16.50
CA ALA A 328 -17.40 14.83 16.79
C ALA A 328 -16.19 13.95 17.15
N VAL A 329 -15.01 14.24 16.60
CA VAL A 329 -13.78 13.49 16.88
C VAL A 329 -13.15 13.92 18.20
N ALA A 330 -13.17 15.21 18.52
CA ALA A 330 -12.67 15.74 19.78
C ALA A 330 -13.53 15.27 20.97
N GLU A 331 -14.84 15.16 20.80
CA GLU A 331 -15.77 14.60 21.79
C GLU A 331 -15.53 13.10 22.00
N ALA A 332 -15.37 12.34 20.91
CA ALA A 332 -15.06 10.90 20.98
C ALA A 332 -13.72 10.59 21.66
N GLN A 333 -12.75 11.50 21.60
CA GLN A 333 -11.46 11.36 22.30
C GLN A 333 -11.54 11.66 23.79
N ARG A 334 -12.50 12.47 24.23
CA ARG A 334 -12.70 12.86 25.65
C ARG A 334 -13.57 11.87 26.43
N GLN A 335 -14.23 10.94 25.75
CA GLN A 335 -15.10 9.96 26.39
C GLN A 335 -14.31 8.86 27.12
N PRO A 336 -14.78 8.40 28.30
CA PRO A 336 -14.15 7.32 29.06
C PRO A 336 -14.15 6.00 28.27
N GLU A 337 -13.24 5.09 28.60
CA GLU A 337 -12.96 3.85 27.83
C GLU A 337 -14.20 2.96 27.57
N ASN A 338 -15.22 3.03 28.42
CA ASN A 338 -16.48 2.28 28.24
C ASN A 338 -17.35 2.80 27.08
N GLU A 339 -17.30 4.10 26.78
CA GLU A 339 -18.04 4.70 25.65
C GLU A 339 -17.26 4.62 24.33
N ARG A 340 -15.93 4.46 24.40
CA ARG A 340 -15.12 4.10 23.23
C ARG A 340 -15.55 2.77 22.59
N SER A 341 -16.34 1.96 23.30
CA SER A 341 -16.98 0.76 22.75
C SER A 341 -18.06 1.07 21.70
N GLU A 342 -18.74 2.21 21.78
CA GLU A 342 -19.72 2.65 20.75
C GLU A 342 -19.02 3.24 19.53
N PHE A 343 -17.92 3.99 19.72
CA PHE A 343 -17.04 4.39 18.62
C PHE A 343 -16.42 3.17 17.94
N ARG A 344 -16.08 2.11 18.68
CA ARG A 344 -15.70 0.80 18.12
C ARG A 344 -16.86 0.08 17.43
N ARG A 345 -18.12 0.31 17.82
CA ARG A 345 -19.32 -0.20 17.13
C ARG A 345 -19.59 0.58 15.84
N SER A 346 -19.31 1.88 15.79
CA SER A 346 -19.33 2.66 14.55
C SER A 346 -18.23 2.19 13.57
N GLN A 347 -17.16 1.56 14.06
CA GLN A 347 -16.20 0.82 13.22
C GLN A 347 -16.82 -0.46 12.59
N ASN A 348 -17.93 -0.99 13.10
CA ASN A 348 -18.69 -2.04 12.40
C ASN A 348 -19.55 -1.48 11.26
N GLY A 349 -19.90 -0.18 11.25
CA GLY A 349 -20.35 0.57 10.07
C GLY A 349 -19.32 0.64 8.96
N TYR A 350 -18.04 0.36 9.28
CA TYR A 350 -16.92 0.25 8.34
C TYR A 350 -17.17 -0.75 7.21
N SER A 351 -17.74 -1.91 7.52
CA SER A 351 -18.02 -2.94 6.51
C SER A 351 -19.20 -2.57 5.59
N GLU A 352 -20.17 -1.81 6.08
CA GLU A 352 -21.31 -1.32 5.29
C GLU A 352 -20.93 -0.07 4.50
N PHE A 353 -20.16 0.85 5.10
CA PHE A 353 -19.60 2.02 4.43
C PHE A 353 -18.69 1.61 3.25
N TRP A 354 -17.86 0.57 3.43
CA TRP A 354 -17.01 0.03 2.35
C TRP A 354 -17.81 -0.63 1.22
N ARG A 355 -18.99 -1.14 1.49
CA ARG A 355 -19.83 -1.76 0.45
C ARG A 355 -20.61 -0.73 -0.38
N SER A 356 -21.02 0.38 0.21
CA SER A 356 -21.92 1.34 -0.43
C SER A 356 -21.22 2.46 -1.20
N GLN A 357 -19.94 2.77 -0.92
CA GLN A 357 -19.26 3.95 -1.44
C GLN A 357 -18.20 3.68 -2.54
N ASN A 358 -17.92 2.42 -2.88
CA ASN A 358 -16.76 2.05 -3.72
C ASN A 358 -17.05 1.96 -5.23
N GLU A 359 -18.07 2.64 -5.74
CA GLU A 359 -18.41 2.51 -7.17
C GLU A 359 -17.44 3.26 -8.09
N LEU A 360 -16.92 4.42 -7.68
CA LEU A 360 -16.11 5.30 -8.54
C LEU A 360 -14.60 5.25 -8.26
N SER A 361 -14.17 5.25 -6.99
CA SER A 361 -12.75 5.18 -6.62
C SER A 361 -12.53 4.79 -5.14
N ASP A 362 -11.25 4.62 -4.74
CA ASP A 362 -10.86 4.34 -3.34
C ASP A 362 -10.72 5.61 -2.49
N LEU A 363 -10.92 6.81 -3.07
CA LEU A 363 -10.70 8.10 -2.39
C LEU A 363 -11.51 8.26 -1.10
N PRO A 364 -12.82 7.91 -1.03
CA PRO A 364 -13.58 8.04 0.21
C PRO A 364 -12.96 7.27 1.37
N ALA A 365 -12.48 6.06 1.08
CA ALA A 365 -11.83 5.22 2.07
C ALA A 365 -10.46 5.75 2.50
N LEU A 366 -9.67 6.26 1.58
CA LEU A 366 -8.38 6.92 1.86
C LEU A 366 -8.59 8.20 2.67
N ALA A 367 -9.60 9.02 2.33
CA ALA A 367 -9.98 10.22 3.06
C ALA A 367 -10.33 9.88 4.51
N TRP A 368 -11.19 8.90 4.73
CA TRP A 368 -11.58 8.46 6.07
C TRP A 368 -10.37 7.96 6.88
N LEU A 369 -9.53 7.10 6.29
CA LEU A 369 -8.32 6.60 6.96
C LEU A 369 -7.35 7.73 7.32
N PHE A 370 -7.19 8.72 6.44
CA PHE A 370 -6.32 9.86 6.70
C PHE A 370 -6.90 10.72 7.83
N ASN A 371 -8.21 11.02 7.79
CA ASN A 371 -8.88 11.77 8.85
C ASN A 371 -8.74 11.08 10.21
N GLN A 372 -8.86 9.75 10.29
CA GLN A 372 -8.63 8.98 11.51
C GLN A 372 -7.19 9.14 12.08
N GLN A 373 -6.19 9.30 11.21
CA GLN A 373 -4.82 9.55 11.67
C GLN A 373 -4.61 11.00 12.07
N LEU A 374 -5.22 11.96 11.36
CA LEU A 374 -5.19 13.39 11.73
C LEU A 374 -5.86 13.65 13.08
N ALA A 375 -6.96 12.95 13.36
CA ALA A 375 -7.71 13.07 14.60
C ALA A 375 -6.89 12.72 15.88
N LEU A 376 -5.74 12.06 15.70
CA LEU A 376 -4.80 11.78 16.79
C LEU A 376 -3.83 12.95 17.06
N LEU A 377 -3.86 14.01 16.24
CA LEU A 377 -3.02 15.19 16.42
C LEU A 377 -3.65 16.18 17.43
N PRO A 378 -2.85 16.85 18.28
CA PRO A 378 -3.34 17.90 19.18
C PRO A 378 -3.98 19.07 18.44
N ASN A 379 -3.47 19.39 17.23
CA ASN A 379 -3.91 20.46 16.35
C ASN A 379 -4.76 19.96 15.18
N TYR A 380 -5.63 18.99 15.43
CA TYR A 380 -6.47 18.35 14.42
C TYR A 380 -7.27 19.37 13.58
N ALA A 381 -7.94 20.32 14.23
CA ALA A 381 -8.80 21.29 13.54
C ALA A 381 -8.03 22.09 12.47
N GLU A 382 -6.82 22.53 12.79
CA GLU A 382 -5.94 23.23 11.87
C GLU A 382 -5.50 22.32 10.72
N ALA A 383 -4.97 21.13 11.03
CA ALA A 383 -4.53 20.18 10.02
C ALA A 383 -5.68 19.77 9.07
N HIS A 384 -6.90 19.60 9.60
CA HIS A 384 -8.10 19.30 8.81
C HIS A 384 -8.48 20.44 7.85
N ALA A 385 -8.39 21.69 8.33
CA ALA A 385 -8.65 22.88 7.50
C ALA A 385 -7.63 23.02 6.36
N GLU A 386 -6.34 22.73 6.62
CA GLU A 386 -5.28 22.78 5.62
C GLU A 386 -5.50 21.72 4.52
N VAL A 387 -5.93 20.51 4.88
CA VAL A 387 -6.31 19.49 3.89
C VAL A 387 -7.50 19.97 3.06
N ALA A 388 -8.55 20.50 3.68
CA ALA A 388 -9.70 21.03 2.94
C ALA A 388 -9.30 22.12 1.95
N GLN A 389 -8.33 22.96 2.32
CA GLN A 389 -7.80 24.01 1.44
C GLN A 389 -7.01 23.41 0.27
N LEU A 390 -6.14 22.41 0.52
CA LEU A 390 -5.40 21.71 -0.53
C LEU A 390 -6.34 21.07 -1.56
N LEU A 391 -7.38 20.37 -1.11
CA LEU A 391 -8.35 19.74 -2.01
C LEU A 391 -9.04 20.78 -2.93
N ARG A 392 -9.39 21.97 -2.39
CA ARG A 392 -9.97 23.08 -3.19
C ARG A 392 -8.99 23.63 -4.21
N LEU A 393 -7.71 23.77 -3.85
CA LEU A 393 -6.67 24.26 -4.75
C LEU A 393 -6.41 23.28 -5.91
N MET A 394 -6.30 21.99 -5.62
CA MET A 394 -6.17 20.94 -6.66
C MET A 394 -7.40 20.88 -7.56
N GLN A 395 -8.62 21.05 -7.02
CA GLN A 395 -9.84 21.18 -7.84
C GLN A 395 -9.79 22.40 -8.74
N ALA A 396 -9.32 23.55 -8.24
CA ALA A 396 -9.17 24.77 -9.03
C ALA A 396 -8.16 24.57 -10.16
N ASP A 397 -7.05 23.85 -9.92
CA ASP A 397 -6.07 23.51 -10.95
C ASP A 397 -6.67 22.60 -12.03
N ALA A 398 -7.47 21.60 -11.65
CA ALA A 398 -8.18 20.75 -12.62
C ALA A 398 -9.17 21.56 -13.50
N ILE A 399 -9.86 22.56 -12.92
CA ILE A 399 -10.74 23.47 -13.69
C ILE A 399 -9.91 24.36 -14.62
N ARG A 400 -8.79 24.91 -14.14
CA ARG A 400 -7.85 25.71 -14.95
C ARG A 400 -7.32 24.91 -16.12
N ALA A 401 -6.90 23.67 -15.88
CA ALA A 401 -6.42 22.76 -16.92
C ALA A 401 -7.46 22.55 -18.02
N ALA A 402 -8.71 22.25 -17.62
CA ALA A 402 -9.80 21.99 -18.55
C ALA A 402 -10.18 23.23 -19.40
N THR A 403 -10.10 24.43 -18.82
CA THR A 403 -10.48 25.70 -19.46
C THR A 403 -9.29 26.46 -20.01
N ARG A 404 -8.04 26.04 -19.73
CA ARG A 404 -6.80 26.77 -20.03
C ARG A 404 -6.84 28.23 -19.53
N GLN A 405 -7.39 28.42 -18.32
CA GLN A 405 -7.59 29.74 -17.77
C GLN A 405 -6.26 30.38 -17.36
N LEU A 406 -6.01 31.59 -17.88
CA LEU A 406 -4.92 32.47 -17.47
C LEU A 406 -5.31 33.20 -16.18
N TYR A 407 -4.42 33.25 -15.21
CA TYR A 407 -4.57 34.08 -14.01
C TYR A 407 -3.73 35.34 -14.13
N PRO A 408 -4.25 36.53 -13.70
CA PRO A 408 -3.44 37.69 -13.44
C PRO A 408 -2.31 37.38 -12.44
N GLN A 409 -1.21 38.14 -12.52
CA GLN A 409 -0.03 37.89 -11.69
C GLN A 409 -0.36 37.78 -10.19
N ALA A 410 -1.16 38.69 -9.65
CA ALA A 410 -1.54 38.68 -8.22
C ALA A 410 -2.33 37.42 -7.85
N GLN A 411 -3.28 36.99 -8.68
CA GLN A 411 -4.10 35.82 -8.45
C GLN A 411 -3.27 34.51 -8.55
N LEU A 412 -2.38 34.42 -9.54
CA LEU A 412 -1.49 33.27 -9.69
C LEU A 412 -0.56 33.15 -8.49
N GLN A 413 0.05 34.24 -8.06
CA GLN A 413 0.92 34.29 -6.89
C GLN A 413 0.18 33.86 -5.62
N GLN A 414 -1.04 34.38 -5.42
CA GLN A 414 -1.87 33.99 -4.27
C GLN A 414 -2.20 32.50 -4.28
N HIS A 415 -2.61 31.95 -5.43
CA HIS A 415 -2.93 30.54 -5.61
C HIS A 415 -1.72 29.65 -5.29
N MET A 416 -0.56 29.96 -5.86
CA MET A 416 0.67 29.21 -5.63
C MET A 416 1.15 29.31 -4.17
N ASN A 417 1.13 30.51 -3.59
CA ASN A 417 1.50 30.69 -2.20
C ASN A 417 0.59 29.89 -1.27
N GLN A 418 -0.72 29.91 -1.49
CA GLN A 418 -1.68 29.18 -0.65
C GLN A 418 -1.46 27.66 -0.75
N THR A 419 -1.10 27.14 -1.93
CA THR A 419 -0.77 25.72 -2.11
C THR A 419 0.41 25.31 -1.22
N PHE A 420 1.47 26.10 -1.19
CA PHE A 420 2.65 25.78 -0.38
C PHE A 420 2.48 26.15 1.10
N ILE A 421 1.70 27.15 1.44
CA ILE A 421 1.30 27.43 2.83
C ILE A 421 0.57 26.23 3.41
N SER A 422 -0.50 25.77 2.76
CA SER A 422 -1.29 24.65 3.25
C SER A 422 -0.49 23.34 3.30
N SER A 423 0.36 23.09 2.30
CA SER A 423 1.23 21.90 2.28
C SER A 423 2.25 21.89 3.42
N LEU A 424 2.90 23.03 3.68
CA LEU A 424 3.88 23.16 4.76
C LEU A 424 3.20 23.13 6.13
N ASN A 425 2.07 23.83 6.31
CA ASN A 425 1.33 23.84 7.56
C ASN A 425 0.85 22.44 7.93
N LEU A 426 0.31 21.67 6.96
CA LEU A 426 -0.05 20.28 7.18
C LEU A 426 1.15 19.44 7.66
N LEU A 427 2.33 19.65 7.06
CA LEU A 427 3.56 18.96 7.45
C LEU A 427 4.03 19.40 8.84
N PHE A 428 3.98 20.69 9.16
CA PHE A 428 4.31 21.23 10.48
C PHE A 428 3.35 20.71 11.55
N CYS A 429 2.06 20.64 11.25
CA CYS A 429 1.05 20.01 12.12
C CYS A 429 1.38 18.54 12.39
N ALA A 430 1.70 17.79 11.35
CA ALA A 430 2.06 16.36 11.47
C ALA A 430 3.33 16.13 12.31
N GLN A 431 4.25 17.08 12.30
CA GLN A 431 5.49 17.05 13.12
C GLN A 431 5.37 17.80 14.45
N GLN A 432 4.19 18.33 14.77
CA GLN A 432 3.92 19.10 15.99
C GLN A 432 4.85 20.31 16.17
N CYS A 433 5.18 20.98 15.05
CA CYS A 433 5.96 22.20 15.05
C CYS A 433 5.12 23.39 15.51
N ALA A 434 5.74 24.36 16.20
CA ALA A 434 5.13 25.65 16.55
C ALA A 434 5.15 26.63 15.38
N THR A 435 6.12 26.50 14.48
CA THR A 435 6.27 27.32 13.28
C THR A 435 5.15 27.05 12.29
N ARG A 436 4.71 28.11 11.58
CA ARG A 436 3.76 28.04 10.46
C ARG A 436 4.39 28.65 9.20
N ALA A 437 3.85 28.27 8.03
CA ALA A 437 4.38 28.69 6.72
C ALA A 437 4.31 30.20 6.52
N GLU A 438 3.33 30.87 7.09
CA GLU A 438 3.17 32.33 7.07
C GLU A 438 4.33 33.07 7.75
N HIS A 439 5.05 32.40 8.64
CA HIS A 439 6.25 32.95 9.30
C HIS A 439 7.53 32.84 8.46
N ILE A 440 7.46 32.12 7.33
CA ILE A 440 8.59 31.83 6.43
C ILE A 440 8.21 32.02 4.96
N PRO A 441 7.69 33.18 4.56
CA PRO A 441 7.23 33.44 3.20
C PRO A 441 8.32 33.21 2.15
N GLU A 442 9.59 33.38 2.50
CA GLU A 442 10.73 33.14 1.63
C GLU A 442 10.78 31.66 1.15
N LEU A 443 10.45 30.70 2.04
CA LEU A 443 10.38 29.29 1.64
C LEU A 443 9.18 29.03 0.74
N VAL A 444 8.03 29.63 1.05
CA VAL A 444 6.79 29.49 0.27
C VAL A 444 7.02 29.96 -1.16
N HIS A 445 7.58 31.17 -1.35
CA HIS A 445 7.87 31.73 -2.67
C HIS A 445 8.89 30.87 -3.45
N ALA A 446 9.98 30.45 -2.79
CA ALA A 446 10.99 29.63 -3.43
C ALA A 446 10.46 28.25 -3.85
N LEU A 447 9.54 27.64 -3.08
CA LEU A 447 8.88 26.39 -3.42
C LEU A 447 7.89 26.57 -4.58
N ALA A 448 7.09 27.66 -4.59
CA ALA A 448 6.19 28.01 -5.68
C ALA A 448 6.95 28.13 -6.99
N TRP A 449 8.02 28.90 -7.01
CA TRP A 449 8.91 29.03 -8.16
C TRP A 449 9.49 27.68 -8.61
N CYS A 450 9.99 26.90 -7.66
CA CYS A 450 10.61 25.60 -7.96
C CYS A 450 9.63 24.62 -8.59
N SER A 451 8.40 24.54 -8.09
CA SER A 451 7.36 23.66 -8.63
C SER A 451 6.98 24.07 -10.04
N THR A 452 6.60 25.33 -10.25
CA THR A 452 6.17 25.83 -11.57
C THR A 452 7.23 25.68 -12.66
N THR A 453 8.50 25.86 -12.32
CA THR A 453 9.60 25.71 -13.29
C THR A 453 10.07 24.27 -13.46
N ARG A 454 9.92 23.43 -12.45
CA ARG A 454 10.26 22.00 -12.51
C ARG A 454 9.29 21.24 -13.41
N ASP A 455 8.00 21.51 -13.26
CA ASP A 455 6.92 20.78 -13.90
C ASP A 455 6.40 21.54 -15.16
N TRP A 456 7.18 22.51 -15.65
CA TRP A 456 6.88 23.44 -16.75
C TRP A 456 6.27 22.78 -18.00
N ASP A 457 6.92 21.73 -18.51
CA ASP A 457 6.47 21.06 -19.74
C ASP A 457 5.23 20.19 -19.47
N ASP A 458 5.18 19.52 -18.31
CA ASP A 458 4.09 18.64 -17.90
C ASP A 458 2.80 19.45 -17.65
N ASP A 459 2.90 20.58 -16.92
CA ASP A 459 1.78 21.49 -16.64
C ASP A 459 1.18 22.04 -17.94
N LEU A 460 2.02 22.54 -18.84
CA LEU A 460 1.58 23.09 -20.13
C LEU A 460 0.92 22.01 -21.01
N ALA A 461 1.41 20.77 -20.97
CA ALA A 461 0.84 19.66 -21.73
C ALA A 461 -0.60 19.34 -21.30
N VAL A 462 -0.88 19.35 -20.00
CA VAL A 462 -2.23 19.12 -19.45
C VAL A 462 -3.12 20.36 -19.46
N GLY A 463 -2.57 21.56 -19.74
CA GLY A 463 -3.33 22.80 -19.86
C GLY A 463 -3.25 23.70 -18.63
N ILE A 464 -2.43 23.39 -17.63
CA ILE A 464 -2.15 24.26 -16.49
C ILE A 464 -1.13 25.33 -16.92
N ILE A 465 -1.57 26.58 -16.97
CA ILE A 465 -0.72 27.70 -17.40
C ILE A 465 -0.26 28.48 -16.17
N ASN A 466 1.00 28.25 -15.75
CA ASN A 466 1.63 28.93 -14.63
C ASN A 466 2.47 30.15 -15.07
N ILE A 467 1.99 30.84 -16.10
CA ILE A 467 2.50 32.11 -16.60
C ILE A 467 1.43 33.18 -16.34
N PRO A 468 1.75 34.34 -15.74
CA PRO A 468 0.79 35.41 -15.56
C PRO A 468 0.17 35.88 -16.90
N ALA A 469 -1.13 36.23 -16.88
CA ALA A 469 -1.85 36.68 -18.06
C ALA A 469 -1.14 37.87 -18.76
N GLU A 470 -0.61 38.79 -17.96
CA GLU A 470 0.11 39.98 -18.45
C GLU A 470 1.37 39.58 -19.23
N ILE A 471 2.12 38.59 -18.74
CA ILE A 471 3.33 38.08 -19.40
C ILE A 471 2.97 37.29 -20.65
N TRP A 472 1.90 36.46 -20.58
CA TRP A 472 1.39 35.71 -21.72
C TRP A 472 1.02 36.60 -22.90
N HIS A 473 0.25 37.68 -22.63
CA HIS A 473 -0.17 38.65 -23.64
C HIS A 473 1.00 39.49 -24.17
N ALA A 474 1.90 39.93 -23.30
CA ALA A 474 3.09 40.67 -23.71
C ALA A 474 3.99 39.82 -24.62
N ALA A 475 4.10 38.52 -24.36
CA ALA A 475 4.85 37.58 -25.18
C ALA A 475 4.13 37.19 -26.49
N GLN A 476 2.90 37.65 -26.70
CA GLN A 476 2.06 37.38 -27.89
C GLN A 476 1.88 35.88 -28.14
N LEU A 477 1.73 35.07 -27.06
CA LEU A 477 1.55 33.65 -27.19
C LEU A 477 0.15 33.29 -27.68
N ALA A 478 0.06 32.28 -28.56
CA ALA A 478 -1.21 31.78 -29.04
C ALA A 478 -1.99 31.09 -27.89
N PRO A 479 -3.34 31.17 -27.90
CA PRO A 479 -4.16 30.57 -26.83
C PRO A 479 -3.96 29.04 -26.65
N ASP A 480 -3.55 28.36 -27.71
CA ASP A 480 -3.30 26.94 -27.77
C ASP A 480 -1.82 26.53 -27.63
N ALA A 481 -0.92 27.51 -27.40
CA ALA A 481 0.51 27.25 -27.22
C ALA A 481 0.75 26.23 -26.06
N ARG A 482 1.53 25.17 -26.35
CA ARG A 482 1.83 24.07 -25.39
C ARG A 482 3.30 23.69 -25.34
N ASP A 483 4.10 24.10 -26.34
CA ASP A 483 5.52 23.74 -26.38
C ASP A 483 6.33 24.64 -25.43
N GLY A 484 6.59 24.12 -24.25
CA GLY A 484 7.34 24.81 -23.21
C GLY A 484 8.78 25.17 -23.64
N ARG A 485 9.36 24.43 -24.61
CA ARG A 485 10.70 24.76 -25.13
C ARG A 485 10.65 26.03 -26.00
N VAL A 486 9.70 26.06 -26.92
CA VAL A 486 9.51 27.24 -27.80
C VAL A 486 9.15 28.46 -26.95
N MET A 487 8.24 28.28 -25.99
CA MET A 487 7.81 29.38 -25.12
C MET A 487 8.96 29.93 -24.27
N SER A 488 9.82 29.06 -23.71
CA SER A 488 10.98 29.51 -22.90
C SER A 488 12.04 30.26 -23.69
N GLN A 489 12.05 30.15 -25.03
CA GLN A 489 12.94 30.92 -25.92
C GLN A 489 12.38 32.32 -26.27
N ASN A 490 11.10 32.61 -25.99
CA ASN A 490 10.54 33.94 -26.15
C ASN A 490 11.25 34.90 -25.20
N PRO A 491 11.78 36.06 -25.69
CA PRO A 491 12.60 36.96 -24.86
C PRO A 491 11.88 37.50 -23.63
N ILE A 492 10.58 37.71 -23.70
CA ILE A 492 9.76 38.21 -22.57
C ILE A 492 9.62 37.10 -21.51
N ILE A 493 9.33 35.86 -21.95
CA ILE A 493 9.23 34.72 -21.05
C ILE A 493 10.60 34.40 -20.40
N ALA A 494 11.68 34.43 -21.19
CA ALA A 494 13.04 34.19 -20.68
C ALA A 494 13.45 35.25 -19.64
N ALA A 495 13.16 36.53 -19.89
CA ALA A 495 13.42 37.60 -18.94
C ALA A 495 12.60 37.44 -17.65
N TRP A 496 11.33 37.09 -17.77
CA TRP A 496 10.46 36.83 -16.63
C TRP A 496 10.98 35.61 -15.80
N LEU A 497 11.32 34.49 -16.45
CA LEU A 497 11.88 33.32 -15.78
C LEU A 497 13.19 33.65 -15.05
N ALA A 498 14.08 34.44 -15.66
CA ALA A 498 15.33 34.88 -15.04
C ALA A 498 15.06 35.75 -13.79
N GLN A 499 14.11 36.66 -13.86
CA GLN A 499 13.69 37.48 -12.73
C GLN A 499 13.12 36.64 -11.60
N GLN A 500 12.23 35.69 -11.90
CA GLN A 500 11.67 34.78 -10.87
C GLN A 500 12.75 33.96 -10.18
N LYS A 501 13.74 33.46 -10.93
CA LYS A 501 14.90 32.77 -10.37
C LYS A 501 15.68 33.64 -9.40
N GLN A 502 15.96 34.90 -9.80
CA GLN A 502 16.70 35.87 -8.97
C GLN A 502 15.98 36.12 -7.65
N HIS A 503 14.64 36.30 -7.67
CA HIS A 503 13.83 36.45 -6.47
C HIS A 503 13.92 35.20 -5.57
N ALA A 504 13.76 34.02 -6.14
CA ALA A 504 13.85 32.77 -5.37
C ALA A 504 15.25 32.56 -4.74
N GLU A 505 16.32 32.94 -5.42
CA GLU A 505 17.67 32.89 -4.87
C GLU A 505 17.89 33.90 -3.74
N GLN A 506 17.27 35.07 -3.83
CA GLN A 506 17.27 36.07 -2.76
C GLN A 506 16.49 35.56 -1.53
N ASP A 507 15.27 35.06 -1.73
CA ASP A 507 14.45 34.44 -0.68
C ASP A 507 15.22 33.33 0.05
N LEU A 508 15.91 32.46 -0.70
CA LEU A 508 16.72 31.40 -0.10
C LEU A 508 17.89 31.95 0.73
N ARG A 509 18.57 33.04 0.30
CA ARG A 509 19.63 33.69 1.09
C ARG A 509 19.09 34.24 2.42
N GLU A 510 17.96 34.94 2.36
CA GLU A 510 17.28 35.49 3.57
C GLU A 510 16.85 34.37 4.51
N LEU A 511 16.25 33.30 3.98
CA LEU A 511 15.87 32.15 4.76
C LEU A 511 17.05 31.47 5.46
N PHE A 512 18.16 31.25 4.74
CA PHE A 512 19.37 30.66 5.34
C PHE A 512 19.98 31.55 6.43
N PHE A 513 19.88 32.85 6.29
CA PHE A 513 20.30 33.81 7.34
C PHE A 513 19.41 33.70 8.60
N ARG A 514 18.10 33.55 8.44
CA ARG A 514 17.13 33.40 9.54
C ARG A 514 17.13 32.01 10.18
N LEU A 515 17.59 30.99 9.46
CA LEU A 515 17.52 29.59 9.88
C LEU A 515 18.13 29.27 11.25
N PRO A 516 19.27 29.87 11.70
CA PRO A 516 19.79 29.69 13.07
C PRO A 516 18.86 30.16 14.17
N GLN A 517 18.11 31.25 13.93
CA GLN A 517 17.10 31.75 14.88
C GLN A 517 15.92 30.78 14.96
N ILE A 518 15.38 30.35 13.81
CA ILE A 518 14.29 29.35 13.72
C ILE A 518 14.70 28.05 14.44
N LYS A 519 15.97 27.60 14.26
CA LYS A 519 16.48 26.40 14.92
C LYS A 519 16.49 26.48 16.43
N ARG A 520 16.71 27.70 17.00
CA ARG A 520 16.68 27.91 18.46
C ARG A 520 15.24 27.84 19.00
N GLN A 521 14.26 28.33 18.23
CA GLN A 521 12.87 28.39 18.62
C GLN A 521 12.12 27.08 18.35
N ASP A 522 12.35 26.47 17.18
CA ASP A 522 11.70 25.25 16.72
C ASP A 522 12.69 24.37 15.93
N PRO A 523 13.44 23.49 16.61
CA PRO A 523 14.41 22.62 15.96
C PRO A 523 13.82 21.64 14.94
N ALA A 524 12.54 21.24 15.13
CA ALA A 524 11.85 20.33 14.23
C ALA A 524 11.50 21.02 12.91
N ALA A 525 10.90 22.21 12.98
CA ALA A 525 10.61 23.03 11.82
C ALA A 525 11.90 23.39 11.06
N ALA A 526 12.97 23.80 11.74
CA ALA A 526 14.23 24.15 11.11
C ALA A 526 14.85 23.00 10.30
N ARG A 527 14.66 21.73 10.71
CA ARG A 527 15.11 20.56 9.93
C ARG A 527 14.33 20.42 8.64
N ILE A 528 13.01 20.58 8.68
CA ILE A 528 12.12 20.53 7.53
C ILE A 528 12.45 21.66 6.56
N ILE A 529 12.50 22.89 7.05
CA ILE A 529 12.82 24.10 6.28
C ILE A 529 14.16 23.92 5.56
N ARG A 530 15.18 23.47 6.28
CA ARG A 530 16.52 23.23 5.71
C ARG A 530 16.50 22.19 4.59
N LEU A 531 15.71 21.12 4.76
CA LEU A 531 15.58 20.06 3.76
C LEU A 531 14.99 20.61 2.46
N PHE A 532 13.88 21.33 2.55
CA PHE A 532 13.22 21.93 1.39
C PHE A 532 14.09 23.02 0.74
N ALA A 533 14.63 23.95 1.52
CA ALA A 533 15.50 25.00 1.02
C ALA A 533 16.73 24.47 0.27
N ARG A 534 17.35 23.40 0.79
CA ARG A 534 18.46 22.73 0.08
C ARG A 534 18.02 22.04 -1.21
N SER A 535 16.80 21.47 -1.23
CA SER A 535 16.24 20.84 -2.43
C SER A 535 16.01 21.87 -3.53
N VAL A 536 15.38 23.00 -3.17
CA VAL A 536 15.17 24.14 -4.11
C VAL A 536 16.50 24.70 -4.62
N ARG A 537 17.47 24.90 -3.75
CA ARG A 537 18.81 25.37 -4.15
C ARG A 537 19.49 24.42 -5.14
N ARG A 538 19.46 23.11 -4.89
CA ARG A 538 20.01 22.11 -5.82
C ARG A 538 19.30 22.12 -7.17
N PHE A 539 17.99 22.36 -7.16
CA PHE A 539 17.22 22.52 -8.40
C PHE A 539 17.67 23.75 -9.16
N ALA A 540 17.79 24.92 -8.49
CA ALA A 540 18.22 26.18 -9.08
C ALA A 540 19.62 26.09 -9.71
N GLU A 541 20.57 25.45 -9.01
CA GLU A 541 21.96 25.29 -9.46
C GLU A 541 22.14 24.20 -10.53
N GLY A 542 21.24 23.22 -10.59
CA GLY A 542 21.38 22.05 -11.45
C GLY A 542 20.37 21.98 -12.61
N ARG A 543 19.14 21.51 -12.32
CA ARG A 543 18.14 21.24 -13.37
C ARG A 543 17.65 22.50 -14.06
N TYR A 544 17.43 23.57 -13.29
CA TYR A 544 16.99 24.83 -13.87
C TYR A 544 17.99 25.39 -14.88
N VAL A 545 19.28 25.45 -14.51
CA VAL A 545 20.33 25.93 -15.42
C VAL A 545 20.43 25.09 -16.70
N ARG A 546 20.29 23.79 -16.59
CA ARG A 546 20.30 22.91 -17.78
C ARG A 546 19.08 23.09 -18.69
N ARG A 547 17.96 23.57 -18.16
CA ARG A 547 16.69 23.69 -18.90
C ARG A 547 16.46 25.11 -19.44
N PHE A 548 16.83 26.14 -18.69
CA PHE A 548 16.50 27.55 -18.96
C PHE A 548 17.75 28.47 -18.99
N GLY A 549 18.94 27.98 -18.64
CA GLY A 549 20.22 28.70 -18.66
C GLY A 549 20.97 28.37 -19.92
#